data_24dc8edf27bf5631d95c3e1eeb014a83
#
_entry.id   24dc8edf27bf5631d95c3e1eeb014a83
#
_cell.length_a   1.000
_cell.length_b   1.000
_cell.length_c   1.000
_cell.angle_alpha   90.00
_cell.angle_beta   90.00
_cell.angle_gamma   90.00
#
_symmetry.space_group_name_H-M   'P 1'
#
loop_
_entity.id
_entity.type
_entity.pdbx_description
1 polymer ?
#
loop_
_entity_poly.entity_id
_entity_poly.type
_entity_poly.pdbx_seq_one_letter_code
_entity_poly.pdbx_strand_id
1 'polypeptide(L)'
;MSERKTIGGDPPVKSSTGIYHGWIIAIVSFLAVGGSIGFAQFGFGLFIVPLEREFDWSRTQINFALMLGIVVHICSPLVGRTVDMFGSRYVMAISLALIALGFFLRSAMTDLWQFYVFSTLIFLGGPGAAMLPAGRLVGLWFPSTRGRMMGFVTAGNNFGGLVAIPVLTLIISTGGWRTAFFATGVMLVVLSVIAYVFVKDKPHEVQREVGKRWTPSGITSQAIGKAITGLSVGEALRTRAFWLIGSGMTLQQFVRTTLVTQLAAYLVDVGLSATQIGASLSVLAFFGITSKIIFGRLSEITTARWAYTLVIGIQILGIGSFLFFSGTNFIPLFLSLAVFGLGMGGIGTLGPLAVTEMFGLKNFGSISGFIRQGVIIPGVVGPLLAGAVYDRTGTYDLAFQIILIFLTLSCLCFAFARPPRMNEALIR
;
A
#
# COMPACT_ATOMS: atom_id res chain seq x y z
N MET A 1 -48.27 11.77 48.48
CA MET A 1 -46.84 12.03 48.82
C MET A 1 -46.02 11.01 48.03
N SER A 2 -45.49 11.42 46.89
CA SER A 2 -44.75 10.59 45.99
C SER A 2 -43.31 11.11 45.94
N GLU A 3 -42.36 10.35 46.49
CA GLU A 3 -40.95 10.70 46.50
C GLU A 3 -40.38 10.55 45.07
N ARG A 4 -39.97 11.67 44.48
CA ARG A 4 -39.13 11.71 43.29
C ARG A 4 -37.69 11.30 43.69
N LYS A 5 -37.27 10.08 43.29
CA LYS A 5 -35.85 9.72 43.28
C LYS A 5 -35.10 10.59 42.26
N THR A 6 -34.26 11.47 42.75
CA THR A 6 -33.26 12.21 41.98
C THR A 6 -32.26 11.22 41.43
N ILE A 7 -32.25 11.09 40.10
CA ILE A 7 -31.22 10.36 39.35
C ILE A 7 -29.92 11.17 39.49
N GLY A 8 -28.96 10.61 40.22
CA GLY A 8 -27.63 11.19 40.36
C GLY A 8 -26.96 11.31 38.98
N GLY A 9 -26.64 12.54 38.63
CA GLY A 9 -25.85 12.80 37.42
C GLY A 9 -24.45 12.22 37.59
N ASP A 10 -24.02 11.42 36.63
CA ASP A 10 -22.65 10.96 36.57
C ASP A 10 -21.69 12.18 36.54
N PRO A 11 -20.57 12.10 37.26
CA PRO A 11 -19.61 13.19 37.29
C PRO A 11 -19.03 13.40 35.89
N PRO A 12 -18.76 14.66 35.48
CA PRO A 12 -18.23 14.96 34.17
C PRO A 12 -16.91 14.21 33.95
N VAL A 13 -16.85 13.42 32.88
CA VAL A 13 -15.65 12.68 32.48
C VAL A 13 -14.53 13.68 32.18
N LYS A 14 -13.58 13.81 33.12
CA LYS A 14 -12.38 14.61 32.90
C LYS A 14 -11.65 14.09 31.65
N SER A 15 -11.55 14.94 30.63
CA SER A 15 -10.73 14.69 29.45
C SER A 15 -9.27 14.49 29.88
N SER A 16 -8.75 13.28 29.75
CA SER A 16 -7.34 13.03 29.99
C SER A 16 -6.54 13.62 28.82
N THR A 17 -5.61 14.51 29.12
CA THR A 17 -4.69 15.19 28.19
C THR A 17 -3.60 14.27 27.61
N GLY A 18 -3.81 12.97 27.58
CA GLY A 18 -2.88 12.01 26.98
C GLY A 18 -3.14 11.82 25.48
N ILE A 19 -2.08 11.81 24.67
CA ILE A 19 -2.17 11.49 23.23
C ILE A 19 -2.71 10.06 23.07
N TYR A 20 -3.76 9.90 22.24
CA TYR A 20 -4.32 8.59 21.94
C TYR A 20 -3.25 7.70 21.31
N HIS A 21 -2.92 6.57 21.95
CA HIS A 21 -1.85 5.67 21.52
C HIS A 21 -2.02 5.20 20.07
N GLY A 22 -3.25 5.14 19.55
CA GLY A 22 -3.53 4.88 18.15
C GLY A 22 -2.82 5.84 17.18
N TRP A 23 -2.65 7.13 17.56
CA TRP A 23 -1.89 8.07 16.73
C TRP A 23 -0.41 7.69 16.62
N ILE A 24 0.17 7.21 17.72
CA ILE A 24 1.56 6.70 17.72
C ILE A 24 1.67 5.53 16.74
N ILE A 25 0.72 4.58 16.78
CA ILE A 25 0.68 3.45 15.87
C ILE A 25 0.50 3.90 14.41
N ALA A 26 -0.38 4.88 14.15
CA ALA A 26 -0.58 5.43 12.82
C ALA A 26 0.70 6.09 12.27
N ILE A 27 1.41 6.87 13.09
CA ILE A 27 2.69 7.52 12.74
C ILE A 27 3.77 6.46 12.50
N VAL A 28 3.91 5.47 13.38
CA VAL A 28 4.89 4.39 13.20
C VAL A 28 4.61 3.60 11.93
N SER A 29 3.33 3.28 11.66
CA SER A 29 2.93 2.61 10.41
C SER A 29 3.19 3.47 9.18
N PHE A 30 2.94 4.77 9.24
CA PHE A 30 3.27 5.74 8.18
C PHE A 30 4.78 5.74 7.88
N LEU A 31 5.61 5.84 8.92
CA LEU A 31 7.06 5.83 8.79
C LEU A 31 7.59 4.48 8.28
N ALA A 32 7.01 3.36 8.74
CA ALA A 32 7.38 2.03 8.28
C ALA A 32 7.07 1.84 6.78
N VAL A 33 5.90 2.31 6.32
CA VAL A 33 5.53 2.31 4.90
C VAL A 33 6.46 3.21 4.09
N GLY A 34 6.75 4.42 4.58
CA GLY A 34 7.65 5.38 3.94
C GLY A 34 9.09 4.86 3.83
N GLY A 35 9.61 4.35 4.93
CA GLY A 35 10.99 3.84 5.00
C GLY A 35 11.19 2.55 4.19
N SER A 36 10.26 1.59 4.29
CA SER A 36 10.41 0.30 3.62
C SER A 36 10.06 0.31 2.14
N ILE A 37 8.95 0.98 1.74
CA ILE A 37 8.52 1.04 0.34
C ILE A 37 9.05 2.30 -0.34
N GLY A 38 8.90 3.46 0.31
CA GLY A 38 9.27 4.75 -0.28
C GLY A 38 10.76 4.82 -0.61
N PHE A 39 11.64 4.52 0.34
CA PHE A 39 13.10 4.52 0.11
C PHE A 39 13.54 3.42 -0.84
N ALA A 40 13.04 2.19 -0.70
CA ALA A 40 13.45 1.08 -1.55
C ALA A 40 13.02 1.26 -3.01
N GLN A 41 11.81 1.76 -3.26
CA GLN A 41 11.25 1.88 -4.61
C GLN A 41 11.71 3.15 -5.33
N PHE A 42 11.61 4.31 -4.68
CA PHE A 42 11.95 5.59 -5.32
C PHE A 42 13.46 5.88 -5.28
N GLY A 43 14.17 5.39 -4.27
CA GLY A 43 15.62 5.54 -4.16
C GLY A 43 16.41 4.66 -5.13
N PHE A 44 15.85 3.55 -5.61
CA PHE A 44 16.56 2.56 -6.42
C PHE A 44 17.25 3.17 -7.66
N GLY A 45 16.54 4.04 -8.37
CA GLY A 45 17.05 4.69 -9.59
C GLY A 45 18.34 5.49 -9.39
N LEU A 46 18.56 6.04 -8.19
CA LEU A 46 19.74 6.84 -7.86
C LEU A 46 21.03 5.99 -7.78
N PHE A 47 20.90 4.69 -7.57
CA PHE A 47 22.03 3.78 -7.47
C PHE A 47 22.49 3.20 -8.80
N ILE A 48 21.67 3.31 -9.88
CA ILE A 48 21.99 2.69 -11.17
C ILE A 48 23.32 3.21 -11.72
N VAL A 49 23.47 4.52 -11.84
CA VAL A 49 24.67 5.15 -12.41
C VAL A 49 25.93 4.90 -11.57
N PRO A 50 25.90 5.04 -10.23
CA PRO A 50 27.06 4.70 -9.38
C PRO A 50 27.50 3.23 -9.51
N LEU A 51 26.54 2.29 -9.57
CA LEU A 51 26.84 0.86 -9.71
C LEU A 51 27.36 0.51 -11.11
N GLU A 52 26.78 1.09 -12.15
CA GLU A 52 27.25 0.97 -13.54
C GLU A 52 28.73 1.41 -13.66
N ARG A 53 29.09 2.53 -13.04
CA ARG A 53 30.46 3.08 -13.08
C ARG A 53 31.49 2.29 -12.31
N GLU A 54 31.12 1.67 -11.20
CA GLU A 54 32.07 0.98 -10.34
C GLU A 54 32.30 -0.48 -10.72
N PHE A 55 31.24 -1.15 -11.19
CA PHE A 55 31.25 -2.59 -11.45
C PHE A 55 31.12 -2.95 -12.92
N ASP A 56 30.99 -1.99 -13.83
CA ASP A 56 30.71 -2.21 -15.26
C ASP A 56 29.46 -3.08 -15.52
N TRP A 57 28.50 -3.09 -14.56
CA TRP A 57 27.28 -3.84 -14.76
C TRP A 57 26.34 -3.12 -15.72
N SER A 58 25.71 -3.87 -16.61
CA SER A 58 24.69 -3.29 -17.49
C SER A 58 23.45 -2.86 -16.68
N ARG A 59 22.74 -1.84 -17.19
CA ARG A 59 21.46 -1.40 -16.58
C ARG A 59 20.43 -2.53 -16.52
N THR A 60 20.46 -3.44 -17.49
CA THR A 60 19.61 -4.64 -17.48
C THR A 60 19.91 -5.54 -16.28
N GLN A 61 21.19 -5.79 -16.00
CA GLN A 61 21.62 -6.57 -14.85
C GLN A 61 21.20 -5.90 -13.54
N ILE A 62 21.39 -4.59 -13.42
CA ILE A 62 20.98 -3.84 -12.22
C ILE A 62 19.45 -3.88 -12.05
N ASN A 63 18.69 -3.64 -13.13
CA ASN A 63 17.23 -3.64 -13.09
C ASN A 63 16.64 -5.04 -12.88
N PHE A 64 17.36 -6.10 -13.21
CA PHE A 64 16.93 -7.48 -12.91
C PHE A 64 16.67 -7.69 -11.42
N ALA A 65 17.41 -6.99 -10.54
CA ALA A 65 17.15 -7.02 -9.11
C ALA A 65 15.72 -6.62 -8.74
N LEU A 66 15.06 -5.73 -9.50
CA LEU A 66 13.66 -5.36 -9.25
C LEU A 66 12.68 -6.50 -9.58
N MET A 67 13.01 -7.36 -10.54
CA MET A 67 12.18 -8.53 -10.85
C MET A 67 12.14 -9.54 -9.70
N LEU A 68 13.20 -9.58 -8.87
CA LEU A 68 13.22 -10.40 -7.65
C LEU A 68 12.15 -9.98 -6.63
N GLY A 69 11.57 -8.79 -6.80
CA GLY A 69 10.41 -8.33 -6.03
C GLY A 69 9.18 -9.24 -6.13
N ILE A 70 9.13 -10.17 -7.10
CA ILE A 70 8.11 -11.22 -7.16
C ILE A 70 8.02 -12.02 -5.85
N VAL A 71 9.14 -12.18 -5.15
CA VAL A 71 9.26 -12.87 -3.85
C VAL A 71 8.32 -12.26 -2.81
N VAL A 72 8.10 -10.94 -2.84
CA VAL A 72 7.14 -10.24 -1.97
C VAL A 72 5.77 -10.89 -2.05
N HIS A 73 5.30 -11.18 -3.24
CA HIS A 73 3.98 -11.73 -3.47
C HIS A 73 3.92 -13.22 -3.12
N ILE A 74 4.95 -13.99 -3.48
CA ILE A 74 5.06 -15.42 -3.16
C ILE A 74 5.05 -15.63 -1.63
N CYS A 75 5.79 -14.82 -0.88
CA CYS A 75 5.90 -14.93 0.58
C CYS A 75 4.74 -14.27 1.35
N SER A 76 3.93 -13.42 0.69
CA SER A 76 2.85 -12.68 1.35
C SER A 76 1.87 -13.54 2.17
N PRO A 77 1.41 -14.74 1.74
CA PRO A 77 0.52 -15.57 2.55
C PRO A 77 1.18 -16.09 3.82
N LEU A 78 2.46 -16.49 3.73
CA LEU A 78 3.23 -16.94 4.90
C LEU A 78 3.41 -15.81 5.90
N VAL A 79 3.85 -14.64 5.43
CA VAL A 79 4.01 -13.45 6.26
C VAL A 79 2.65 -12.99 6.81
N GLY A 80 1.58 -13.06 6.03
CA GLY A 80 0.23 -12.77 6.48
C GLY A 80 -0.20 -13.68 7.63
N ARG A 81 0.09 -14.99 7.54
CA ARG A 81 -0.15 -15.94 8.61
C ARG A 81 0.66 -15.61 9.86
N THR A 82 1.94 -15.23 9.73
CA THR A 82 2.74 -14.81 10.89
C THR A 82 2.17 -13.57 11.56
N VAL A 83 1.65 -12.59 10.79
CA VAL A 83 0.94 -11.41 11.33
C VAL A 83 -0.29 -11.84 12.14
N ASP A 84 -1.06 -12.80 11.65
CA ASP A 84 -2.27 -13.29 12.34
C ASP A 84 -1.94 -14.07 13.61
N MET A 85 -0.85 -14.85 13.62
CA MET A 85 -0.43 -15.69 14.76
C MET A 85 0.36 -14.93 15.82
N PHE A 86 1.36 -14.14 15.42
CA PHE A 86 2.32 -13.51 16.33
C PHE A 86 2.04 -12.02 16.55
N GLY A 87 1.10 -11.45 15.78
CA GLY A 87 0.77 -10.02 15.84
C GLY A 87 1.61 -9.16 14.92
N SER A 88 1.15 -7.91 14.77
CA SER A 88 1.76 -6.93 13.86
C SER A 88 3.09 -6.37 14.38
N ARG A 89 3.24 -6.27 15.70
CA ARG A 89 4.41 -5.72 16.39
C ARG A 89 5.70 -6.44 15.99
N TYR A 90 5.73 -7.74 16.26
CA TYR A 90 6.93 -8.56 16.01
C TYR A 90 7.22 -8.70 14.52
N VAL A 91 6.18 -8.94 13.72
CA VAL A 91 6.36 -9.12 12.28
C VAL A 91 6.86 -7.84 11.62
N MET A 92 6.32 -6.66 11.99
CA MET A 92 6.80 -5.38 11.47
C MET A 92 8.25 -5.12 11.86
N ALA A 93 8.62 -5.32 13.13
CA ALA A 93 9.97 -5.07 13.61
C ALA A 93 10.99 -6.02 12.94
N ILE A 94 10.72 -7.33 12.93
CA ILE A 94 11.62 -8.32 12.30
C ILE A 94 11.75 -8.06 10.80
N SER A 95 10.66 -7.72 10.12
CA SER A 95 10.69 -7.44 8.69
C SER A 95 11.48 -6.17 8.35
N LEU A 96 11.36 -5.11 9.15
CA LEU A 96 12.18 -3.90 9.00
C LEU A 96 13.66 -4.19 9.27
N ALA A 97 13.97 -5.01 10.28
CA ALA A 97 15.34 -5.45 10.56
C ALA A 97 15.92 -6.29 9.41
N LEU A 98 15.10 -7.16 8.80
CA LEU A 98 15.50 -7.97 7.65
C LEU A 98 15.82 -7.10 6.42
N ILE A 99 15.01 -6.08 6.16
CA ILE A 99 15.28 -5.10 5.10
C ILE A 99 16.57 -4.33 5.40
N ALA A 100 16.75 -3.88 6.65
CA ALA A 100 17.97 -3.19 7.09
C ALA A 100 19.21 -4.03 6.87
N LEU A 101 19.17 -5.32 7.25
CA LEU A 101 20.24 -6.27 7.00
C LEU A 101 20.58 -6.36 5.51
N GLY A 102 19.57 -6.45 4.64
CA GLY A 102 19.79 -6.45 3.21
C GLY A 102 20.48 -5.18 2.69
N PHE A 103 20.14 -4.01 3.24
CA PHE A 103 20.82 -2.76 2.90
C PHE A 103 22.25 -2.69 3.44
N PHE A 104 22.53 -3.18 4.66
CA PHE A 104 23.89 -3.29 5.18
C PHE A 104 24.75 -4.22 4.32
N LEU A 105 24.23 -5.38 3.95
CA LEU A 105 24.94 -6.31 3.08
C LEU A 105 25.20 -5.70 1.70
N ARG A 106 24.24 -4.96 1.12
CA ARG A 106 24.47 -4.21 -0.12
C ARG A 106 25.57 -3.16 0.00
N SER A 107 25.76 -2.53 1.15
CA SER A 107 26.82 -1.54 1.31
C SER A 107 28.23 -2.15 1.23
N ALA A 108 28.37 -3.45 1.50
CA ALA A 108 29.63 -4.20 1.45
C ALA A 108 29.78 -5.12 0.23
N MET A 109 28.84 -5.06 -0.74
CA MET A 109 28.87 -5.95 -1.90
C MET A 109 30.03 -5.63 -2.85
N THR A 110 30.52 -6.69 -3.51
CA THR A 110 31.57 -6.65 -4.53
C THR A 110 31.11 -7.26 -5.86
N ASP A 111 30.12 -8.15 -5.83
CA ASP A 111 29.71 -8.96 -6.98
C ASP A 111 28.20 -8.85 -7.27
N LEU A 112 27.83 -9.08 -8.52
CA LEU A 112 26.46 -9.01 -9.00
C LEU A 112 25.54 -10.02 -8.31
N TRP A 113 26.02 -11.24 -8.05
CA TRP A 113 25.21 -12.25 -7.37
C TRP A 113 24.85 -11.84 -5.93
N GLN A 114 25.78 -11.15 -5.23
CA GLN A 114 25.52 -10.60 -3.89
C GLN A 114 24.41 -9.53 -3.97
N PHE A 115 24.46 -8.65 -4.97
CA PHE A 115 23.41 -7.67 -5.20
C PHE A 115 22.04 -8.32 -5.35
N TYR A 116 21.93 -9.44 -6.07
CA TYR A 116 20.67 -10.17 -6.23
C TYR A 116 20.20 -10.85 -4.95
N VAL A 117 21.10 -11.52 -4.25
CA VAL A 117 20.79 -12.18 -2.97
C VAL A 117 20.32 -11.17 -1.93
N PHE A 118 21.06 -10.06 -1.79
CA PHE A 118 20.71 -9.02 -0.82
C PHE A 118 19.43 -8.26 -1.23
N SER A 119 19.17 -8.12 -2.53
CA SER A 119 17.89 -7.62 -3.03
C SER A 119 16.73 -8.53 -2.63
N THR A 120 16.90 -9.82 -2.81
CA THR A 120 15.90 -10.83 -2.42
C THR A 120 15.61 -10.76 -0.93
N LEU A 121 16.64 -10.58 -0.10
CA LEU A 121 16.47 -10.41 1.34
C LEU A 121 15.65 -9.16 1.71
N ILE A 122 15.89 -8.04 1.03
CA ILE A 122 15.10 -6.82 1.18
C ILE A 122 13.63 -7.08 0.81
N PHE A 123 13.39 -7.76 -0.30
CA PHE A 123 12.03 -8.07 -0.74
C PHE A 123 11.30 -9.06 0.18
N LEU A 124 12.01 -10.02 0.79
CA LEU A 124 11.44 -10.93 1.78
C LEU A 124 10.85 -10.19 3.00
N GLY A 125 11.48 -9.11 3.43
CA GLY A 125 10.96 -8.25 4.50
C GLY A 125 9.75 -7.39 4.08
N GLY A 126 9.58 -7.13 2.78
CA GLY A 126 8.59 -6.19 2.27
C GLY A 126 7.14 -6.39 2.75
N PRO A 127 6.55 -7.61 2.67
CA PRO A 127 5.17 -7.84 3.08
C PRO A 127 4.90 -7.53 4.55
N GLY A 128 5.84 -7.88 5.42
CA GLY A 128 5.70 -7.74 6.87
C GLY A 128 6.13 -6.37 7.41
N ALA A 129 6.88 -5.58 6.65
CA ALA A 129 7.34 -4.28 7.11
C ALA A 129 6.25 -3.20 7.05
N ALA A 130 5.27 -3.32 6.14
CA ALA A 130 4.38 -2.22 5.82
C ALA A 130 2.89 -2.60 5.80
N MET A 131 2.38 -3.01 4.63
CA MET A 131 0.93 -3.02 4.36
C MET A 131 0.13 -4.07 5.14
N LEU A 132 0.67 -5.27 5.39
CA LEU A 132 -0.06 -6.31 6.11
C LEU A 132 -0.24 -5.95 7.59
N PRO A 133 0.83 -5.62 8.35
CA PRO A 133 0.68 -5.17 9.73
C PRO A 133 -0.12 -3.87 9.85
N ALA A 134 0.14 -2.89 8.99
CA ALA A 134 -0.53 -1.59 9.02
C ALA A 134 -2.04 -1.71 8.81
N GLY A 135 -2.49 -2.51 7.84
CA GLY A 135 -3.91 -2.74 7.58
C GLY A 135 -4.63 -3.36 8.79
N ARG A 136 -3.98 -4.33 9.45
CA ARG A 136 -4.51 -4.92 10.67
C ARG A 136 -4.56 -3.93 11.84
N LEU A 137 -3.47 -3.19 12.07
CA LEU A 137 -3.38 -2.19 13.15
C LEU A 137 -4.42 -1.08 13.00
N VAL A 138 -4.55 -0.51 11.79
CA VAL A 138 -5.58 0.49 11.50
C VAL A 138 -6.98 -0.07 11.74
N GLY A 139 -7.23 -1.33 11.33
CA GLY A 139 -8.50 -1.99 11.59
C GLY A 139 -8.84 -2.16 13.07
N LEU A 140 -7.84 -2.43 13.91
CA LEU A 140 -7.99 -2.66 15.35
C LEU A 140 -8.10 -1.36 16.13
N TRP A 141 -7.28 -0.37 15.81
CA TRP A 141 -7.15 0.87 16.58
C TRP A 141 -8.11 1.97 16.15
N PHE A 142 -8.62 1.93 14.92
CA PHE A 142 -9.47 2.98 14.34
C PHE A 142 -10.75 2.41 13.72
N PRO A 143 -11.63 1.72 14.49
CA PRO A 143 -12.80 1.06 13.93
C PRO A 143 -13.79 2.02 13.24
N SER A 144 -13.91 3.26 13.71
CA SER A 144 -14.82 4.28 13.14
C SER A 144 -14.16 5.16 12.07
N THR A 145 -12.81 5.22 11.99
CA THR A 145 -12.06 6.11 11.11
C THR A 145 -11.01 5.37 10.29
N ARG A 146 -11.29 4.08 10.01
CA ARG A 146 -10.36 3.17 9.28
C ARG A 146 -9.90 3.75 7.96
N GLY A 147 -10.83 4.33 7.21
CA GLY A 147 -10.56 4.87 5.89
C GLY A 147 -9.55 6.00 5.89
N ARG A 148 -9.79 7.03 6.74
CA ARG A 148 -8.89 8.18 6.89
C ARG A 148 -7.52 7.75 7.39
N MET A 149 -7.47 6.88 8.38
CA MET A 149 -6.20 6.40 8.93
C MET A 149 -5.43 5.53 7.96
N MET A 150 -6.12 4.69 7.17
CA MET A 150 -5.47 3.93 6.12
C MET A 150 -4.96 4.85 5.00
N GLY A 151 -5.71 5.89 4.64
CA GLY A 151 -5.26 6.94 3.72
C GLY A 151 -3.99 7.63 4.20
N PHE A 152 -3.97 8.04 5.50
CA PHE A 152 -2.79 8.63 6.13
C PHE A 152 -1.59 7.68 6.08
N VAL A 153 -1.75 6.44 6.53
CA VAL A 153 -0.66 5.45 6.57
C VAL A 153 -0.11 5.17 5.17
N THR A 154 -0.97 5.00 4.17
CA THR A 154 -0.52 4.73 2.79
C THR A 154 0.11 5.94 2.11
N ALA A 155 -0.22 7.17 2.55
CA ALA A 155 0.47 8.37 2.08
C ALA A 155 1.96 8.38 2.47
N GLY A 156 2.33 7.64 3.52
CA GLY A 156 3.73 7.41 3.91
C GLY A 156 4.62 6.92 2.78
N ASN A 157 4.11 6.09 1.86
CA ASN A 157 4.86 5.64 0.70
C ASN A 157 5.35 6.82 -0.17
N ASN A 158 4.45 7.73 -0.51
CA ASN A 158 4.78 8.90 -1.34
C ASN A 158 5.67 9.89 -0.58
N PHE A 159 5.40 10.08 0.71
CA PHE A 159 6.23 10.92 1.58
C PHE A 159 7.65 10.35 1.70
N GLY A 160 7.77 9.03 1.87
CA GLY A 160 9.07 8.33 1.88
C GLY A 160 9.84 8.56 0.58
N GLY A 161 9.19 8.46 -0.58
CA GLY A 161 9.81 8.78 -1.87
C GLY A 161 10.25 10.25 -1.99
N LEU A 162 9.40 11.18 -1.52
CA LEU A 162 9.71 12.61 -1.54
C LEU A 162 10.96 12.94 -0.69
N VAL A 163 11.13 12.28 0.46
CA VAL A 163 12.26 12.48 1.35
C VAL A 163 13.48 11.68 0.87
N ALA A 164 13.28 10.47 0.36
CA ALA A 164 14.35 9.58 -0.06
C ALA A 164 15.22 10.20 -1.16
N ILE A 165 14.61 10.79 -2.18
CA ILE A 165 15.34 11.30 -3.35
C ILE A 165 16.38 12.36 -2.95
N PRO A 166 16.02 13.48 -2.29
CA PRO A 166 17.02 14.50 -1.92
C PRO A 166 18.02 13.99 -0.89
N VAL A 167 17.58 13.20 0.10
CA VAL A 167 18.46 12.67 1.15
C VAL A 167 19.48 11.70 0.57
N LEU A 168 19.06 10.73 -0.24
CA LEU A 168 19.97 9.77 -0.86
C LEU A 168 20.89 10.45 -1.88
N THR A 169 20.40 11.42 -2.67
CA THR A 169 21.23 12.19 -3.60
C THR A 169 22.36 12.91 -2.86
N LEU A 170 22.05 13.56 -1.73
CA LEU A 170 23.05 14.24 -0.91
C LEU A 170 24.06 13.24 -0.35
N ILE A 171 23.64 12.11 0.21
CA ILE A 171 24.54 11.13 0.77
C ILE A 171 25.42 10.49 -0.32
N ILE A 172 24.85 10.18 -1.50
CA ILE A 172 25.59 9.61 -2.62
C ILE A 172 26.65 10.59 -3.13
N SER A 173 26.32 11.88 -3.23
CA SER A 173 27.26 12.89 -3.73
C SER A 173 28.43 13.19 -2.77
N THR A 174 28.24 13.01 -1.46
CA THR A 174 29.25 13.31 -0.44
C THR A 174 30.03 12.08 0.04
N GLY A 175 29.35 10.94 0.17
CA GLY A 175 29.91 9.73 0.79
C GLY A 175 29.83 8.47 -0.09
N GLY A 176 29.28 8.60 -1.30
CA GLY A 176 29.12 7.48 -2.22
C GLY A 176 27.91 6.57 -1.92
N TRP A 177 27.64 5.67 -2.83
CA TRP A 177 26.48 4.77 -2.78
C TRP A 177 26.55 3.75 -1.61
N ARG A 178 27.75 3.33 -1.22
CA ARG A 178 27.94 2.43 -0.04
C ARG A 178 27.43 3.08 1.24
N THR A 179 27.80 4.33 1.46
CA THR A 179 27.35 5.13 2.61
C THR A 179 25.82 5.33 2.56
N ALA A 180 25.23 5.53 1.38
CA ALA A 180 23.79 5.68 1.24
C ALA A 180 23.04 4.38 1.58
N PHE A 181 23.52 3.21 1.15
CA PHE A 181 22.96 1.93 1.56
C PHE A 181 23.10 1.71 3.07
N PHE A 182 24.28 1.98 3.63
CA PHE A 182 24.52 1.86 5.06
C PHE A 182 23.59 2.76 5.87
N ALA A 183 23.46 4.04 5.51
CA ALA A 183 22.58 5.00 6.18
C ALA A 183 21.10 4.58 6.10
N THR A 184 20.66 4.04 4.96
CA THR A 184 19.31 3.48 4.81
C THR A 184 19.12 2.27 5.75
N GLY A 185 20.11 1.40 5.87
CA GLY A 185 20.11 0.30 6.83
C GLY A 185 19.96 0.80 8.27
N VAL A 186 20.73 1.80 8.68
CA VAL A 186 20.65 2.41 10.03
C VAL A 186 19.25 2.99 10.28
N MET A 187 18.71 3.76 9.33
CA MET A 187 17.35 4.31 9.43
C MET A 187 16.31 3.19 9.65
N LEU A 188 16.42 2.09 8.93
CA LEU A 188 15.47 0.97 9.04
C LEU A 188 15.62 0.21 10.35
N VAL A 189 16.84 0.09 10.91
CA VAL A 189 17.04 -0.45 12.27
C VAL A 189 16.35 0.44 13.29
N VAL A 190 16.53 1.75 13.20
CA VAL A 190 15.84 2.69 14.10
C VAL A 190 14.33 2.54 14.00
N LEU A 191 13.79 2.45 12.79
CA LEU A 191 12.35 2.21 12.58
C LEU A 191 11.90 0.83 13.10
N SER A 192 12.74 -0.20 12.99
CA SER A 192 12.48 -1.53 13.57
C SER A 192 12.35 -1.45 15.10
N VAL A 193 13.28 -0.77 15.76
CA VAL A 193 13.25 -0.56 17.22
C VAL A 193 12.01 0.26 17.62
N ILE A 194 11.70 1.34 16.90
CA ILE A 194 10.52 2.16 17.12
C ILE A 194 9.25 1.29 16.97
N ALA A 195 9.15 0.49 15.93
CA ALA A 195 8.04 -0.42 15.72
C ALA A 195 7.92 -1.44 16.88
N TYR A 196 9.03 -2.03 17.28
CA TYR A 196 9.06 -2.98 18.40
C TYR A 196 8.61 -2.37 19.73
N VAL A 197 9.02 -1.14 20.02
CA VAL A 197 8.71 -0.47 21.29
C VAL A 197 7.28 0.07 21.32
N PHE A 198 6.86 0.75 20.26
CA PHE A 198 5.63 1.55 20.26
C PHE A 198 4.42 0.84 19.66
N VAL A 199 4.59 -0.16 18.78
CA VAL A 199 3.44 -0.89 18.22
C VAL A 199 2.89 -1.85 19.27
N LYS A 200 1.60 -1.79 19.49
CA LYS A 200 0.84 -2.70 20.36
C LYS A 200 -0.32 -3.29 19.57
N ASP A 201 -0.45 -4.60 19.61
CA ASP A 201 -1.42 -5.33 18.78
C ASP A 201 -2.85 -5.19 19.26
N LYS A 202 -3.05 -4.93 20.57
CA LYS A 202 -4.39 -4.89 21.15
C LYS A 202 -4.62 -3.62 21.97
N PRO A 203 -5.70 -2.88 21.70
CA PRO A 203 -6.02 -1.70 22.50
C PRO A 203 -6.15 -1.96 24.01
N HIS A 204 -6.62 -3.15 24.41
CA HIS A 204 -6.78 -3.51 25.82
C HIS A 204 -5.46 -3.81 26.55
N GLU A 205 -4.37 -4.13 25.83
CA GLU A 205 -3.04 -4.25 26.43
C GLU A 205 -2.59 -2.90 26.99
N VAL A 206 -2.90 -1.82 26.27
CA VAL A 206 -2.62 -0.45 26.73
C VAL A 206 -3.51 -0.07 27.91
N GLN A 207 -4.77 -0.51 27.92
CA GLN A 207 -5.67 -0.28 29.07
C GLN A 207 -5.19 -0.97 30.35
N ARG A 208 -4.54 -2.13 30.26
CA ARG A 208 -3.92 -2.82 31.40
C ARG A 208 -2.70 -2.08 31.95
N GLU A 209 -1.85 -1.53 31.07
CA GLU A 209 -0.62 -0.84 31.47
C GLU A 209 -0.88 0.59 32.01
N VAL A 210 -1.82 1.32 31.39
CA VAL A 210 -2.10 2.74 31.73
C VAL A 210 -3.16 2.88 32.82
N GLY A 211 -3.77 1.75 33.24
CA GLY A 211 -4.87 1.74 34.22
C GLY A 211 -6.20 2.25 33.64
N LYS A 212 -7.28 2.12 34.42
CA LYS A 212 -8.68 2.45 34.05
C LYS A 212 -8.93 3.92 33.58
N ARG A 213 -7.90 4.73 33.44
CA ARG A 213 -7.97 6.15 33.11
C ARG A 213 -8.16 6.47 31.63
N TRP A 214 -8.08 5.45 30.74
CA TRP A 214 -8.10 5.72 29.34
C TRP A 214 -9.10 4.80 28.60
N THR A 215 -10.33 5.26 28.47
CA THR A 215 -11.33 4.71 27.56
C THR A 215 -11.57 5.73 26.44
N PRO A 216 -11.33 5.41 25.16
CA PRO A 216 -11.94 6.19 24.10
C PRO A 216 -13.46 6.09 24.29
N SER A 217 -14.15 7.23 24.36
CA SER A 217 -15.59 7.26 24.49
C SER A 217 -16.24 6.34 23.47
N GLY A 218 -16.84 5.24 23.92
CA GLY A 218 -17.63 4.32 23.09
C GLY A 218 -17.00 2.99 22.68
N ILE A 219 -15.74 2.66 23.01
CA ILE A 219 -15.18 1.33 22.70
C ILE A 219 -15.29 0.45 23.94
N THR A 220 -16.34 -0.36 24.02
CA THR A 220 -16.49 -1.42 25.02
C THR A 220 -15.68 -2.66 24.65
N SER A 221 -15.31 -3.49 25.65
CA SER A 221 -14.64 -4.78 25.43
C SER A 221 -15.39 -5.68 24.43
N GLN A 222 -16.72 -5.54 24.38
CA GLN A 222 -17.57 -6.22 23.40
C GLN A 222 -17.37 -5.69 21.96
N ALA A 223 -17.13 -4.39 21.78
CA ALA A 223 -16.87 -3.82 20.47
C ALA A 223 -15.50 -4.27 19.93
N ILE A 224 -14.51 -4.45 20.80
CA ILE A 224 -13.18 -4.99 20.44
C ILE A 224 -13.29 -6.49 20.09
N GLY A 225 -14.04 -7.27 20.86
CA GLY A 225 -14.31 -8.68 20.55
C GLY A 225 -15.00 -8.84 19.19
N LYS A 226 -16.02 -8.00 18.91
CA LYS A 226 -16.67 -7.92 17.61
C LYS A 226 -15.73 -7.47 16.48
N ALA A 227 -14.73 -6.66 16.75
CA ALA A 227 -13.77 -6.19 15.73
C ALA A 227 -12.79 -7.28 15.29
N ILE A 228 -12.52 -8.29 16.14
CA ILE A 228 -11.58 -9.40 15.85
C ILE A 228 -12.33 -10.59 15.20
N THR A 229 -13.63 -10.49 14.95
CA THR A 229 -14.36 -11.53 14.21
C THR A 229 -13.97 -11.55 12.74
N GLY A 230 -14.11 -12.68 12.08
CA GLY A 230 -13.83 -12.82 10.66
C GLY A 230 -13.76 -14.27 10.23
N LEU A 231 -13.73 -14.46 8.92
CA LEU A 231 -13.66 -15.76 8.30
C LEU A 231 -12.26 -16.38 8.45
N SER A 232 -12.19 -17.70 8.50
CA SER A 232 -10.96 -18.43 8.26
C SER A 232 -10.56 -18.35 6.79
N VAL A 233 -9.30 -18.64 6.47
CA VAL A 233 -8.81 -18.65 5.08
C VAL A 233 -9.62 -19.62 4.22
N GLY A 234 -9.88 -20.85 4.75
CA GLY A 234 -10.66 -21.86 4.04
C GLY A 234 -12.11 -21.44 3.77
N GLU A 235 -12.74 -20.75 4.72
CA GLU A 235 -14.08 -20.19 4.53
C GLU A 235 -14.05 -19.05 3.50
N ALA A 236 -13.08 -18.14 3.59
CA ALA A 236 -12.93 -17.04 2.64
C ALA A 236 -12.76 -17.54 1.20
N LEU A 237 -11.89 -18.52 0.97
CA LEU A 237 -11.63 -19.14 -0.34
C LEU A 237 -12.89 -19.77 -0.97
N ARG A 238 -13.85 -20.22 -0.16
CA ARG A 238 -15.13 -20.78 -0.63
C ARG A 238 -16.15 -19.71 -1.00
N THR A 239 -15.89 -18.43 -0.68
CA THR A 239 -16.83 -17.34 -0.99
C THR A 239 -16.60 -16.77 -2.40
N ARG A 240 -17.70 -16.41 -3.07
CA ARG A 240 -17.63 -15.66 -4.33
C ARG A 240 -16.94 -14.29 -4.16
N ALA A 241 -17.09 -13.68 -2.99
CA ALA A 241 -16.49 -12.40 -2.66
C ALA A 241 -14.94 -12.45 -2.72
N PHE A 242 -14.32 -13.55 -2.26
CA PHE A 242 -12.86 -13.72 -2.32
C PHE A 242 -12.33 -13.67 -3.76
N TRP A 243 -12.96 -14.45 -4.65
CA TRP A 243 -12.53 -14.52 -6.05
C TRP A 243 -12.82 -13.23 -6.80
N LEU A 244 -13.97 -12.60 -6.56
CA LEU A 244 -14.30 -11.32 -7.17
C LEU A 244 -13.32 -10.22 -6.74
N ILE A 245 -13.07 -10.05 -5.43
CA ILE A 245 -12.12 -9.03 -4.95
C ILE A 245 -10.70 -9.37 -5.40
N GLY A 246 -10.28 -10.63 -5.29
CA GLY A 246 -8.97 -11.08 -5.72
C GLY A 246 -8.74 -10.81 -7.22
N SER A 247 -9.69 -11.22 -8.08
CA SER A 247 -9.62 -10.95 -9.52
C SER A 247 -9.65 -9.46 -9.83
N GLY A 248 -10.52 -8.69 -9.17
CA GLY A 248 -10.59 -7.25 -9.34
C GLY A 248 -9.27 -6.56 -8.99
N MET A 249 -8.63 -6.93 -7.87
CA MET A 249 -7.32 -6.40 -7.49
C MET A 249 -6.20 -6.85 -8.44
N THR A 250 -6.28 -8.06 -8.96
CA THR A 250 -5.33 -8.60 -9.95
C THR A 250 -5.39 -7.81 -11.25
N LEU A 251 -6.60 -7.59 -11.79
CA LEU A 251 -6.81 -6.78 -12.98
C LEU A 251 -6.35 -5.33 -12.79
N GLN A 252 -6.63 -4.77 -11.62
CA GLN A 252 -6.20 -3.42 -11.26
C GLN A 252 -4.67 -3.28 -11.18
N GLN A 253 -3.99 -4.32 -10.70
CA GLN A 253 -2.53 -4.32 -10.68
C GLN A 253 -1.95 -4.39 -12.10
N PHE A 254 -2.57 -5.14 -13.01
CA PHE A 254 -2.18 -5.16 -14.42
C PHE A 254 -2.22 -3.74 -15.00
N VAL A 255 -3.35 -3.06 -14.84
CA VAL A 255 -3.51 -1.67 -15.30
C VAL A 255 -2.42 -0.76 -14.73
N ARG A 256 -2.22 -0.84 -13.41
CA ARG A 256 -1.23 0.00 -12.72
C ARG A 256 0.19 -0.23 -13.22
N THR A 257 0.63 -1.49 -13.32
CA THR A 257 2.00 -1.79 -13.76
C THR A 257 2.21 -1.43 -15.21
N THR A 258 1.28 -1.77 -16.09
CA THR A 258 1.34 -1.44 -17.52
C THR A 258 1.44 0.07 -17.72
N LEU A 259 0.57 0.83 -17.08
CA LEU A 259 0.49 2.27 -17.29
C LEU A 259 1.71 2.99 -16.71
N VAL A 260 2.10 2.67 -15.49
CA VAL A 260 3.26 3.33 -14.83
C VAL A 260 4.55 3.10 -15.62
N THR A 261 4.72 1.93 -16.25
CA THR A 261 5.94 1.61 -17.01
C THR A 261 5.94 2.25 -18.40
N GLN A 262 4.79 2.40 -19.05
CA GLN A 262 4.69 2.87 -20.43
C GLN A 262 4.31 4.34 -20.57
N LEU A 263 3.80 4.95 -19.49
CA LEU A 263 3.26 6.32 -19.55
C LEU A 263 4.31 7.35 -20.03
N ALA A 264 5.53 7.26 -19.53
CA ALA A 264 6.57 8.21 -19.92
C ALA A 264 6.94 8.06 -21.42
N ALA A 265 7.04 6.81 -21.91
CA ALA A 265 7.30 6.55 -23.33
C ALA A 265 6.14 7.06 -24.20
N TYR A 266 4.90 6.79 -23.82
CA TYR A 266 3.72 7.31 -24.50
C TYR A 266 3.73 8.84 -24.59
N LEU A 267 4.08 9.54 -23.50
CA LEU A 267 4.13 11.01 -23.50
C LEU A 267 5.24 11.57 -24.42
N VAL A 268 6.35 10.85 -24.58
CA VAL A 268 7.40 11.17 -25.56
C VAL A 268 6.87 10.98 -26.97
N ASP A 269 6.18 9.87 -27.26
CA ASP A 269 5.66 9.57 -28.59
C ASP A 269 4.58 10.55 -29.05
N VAL A 270 3.79 11.08 -28.12
CA VAL A 270 2.82 12.16 -28.39
C VAL A 270 3.51 13.51 -28.67
N GLY A 271 4.85 13.60 -28.54
CA GLY A 271 5.64 14.79 -28.85
C GLY A 271 5.74 15.82 -27.74
N LEU A 272 5.51 15.43 -26.49
CA LEU A 272 5.65 16.34 -25.34
C LEU A 272 7.13 16.61 -25.01
N SER A 273 7.42 17.86 -24.64
CA SER A 273 8.75 18.25 -24.12
C SER A 273 9.02 17.59 -22.76
N ALA A 274 10.29 17.44 -22.40
CA ALA A 274 10.70 16.89 -21.10
C ALA A 274 10.04 17.63 -19.90
N THR A 275 9.88 18.94 -19.99
CA THR A 275 9.20 19.75 -18.97
C THR A 275 7.72 19.40 -18.84
N GLN A 276 7.04 19.22 -19.98
CA GLN A 276 5.61 18.84 -20.00
C GLN A 276 5.41 17.42 -19.48
N ILE A 277 6.31 16.48 -19.80
CA ILE A 277 6.31 15.12 -19.25
C ILE A 277 6.48 15.16 -17.73
N GLY A 278 7.47 15.91 -17.24
CA GLY A 278 7.70 16.09 -15.81
C GLY A 278 6.48 16.68 -15.09
N ALA A 279 5.84 17.71 -15.66
CA ALA A 279 4.61 18.29 -15.14
C ALA A 279 3.46 17.27 -15.10
N SER A 280 3.29 16.50 -16.17
CA SER A 280 2.26 15.46 -16.28
C SER A 280 2.40 14.38 -15.21
N LEU A 281 3.61 13.87 -14.98
CA LEU A 281 3.89 12.88 -13.94
C LEU A 281 3.72 13.47 -12.53
N SER A 282 4.03 14.76 -12.35
CA SER A 282 3.83 15.46 -11.08
C SER A 282 2.34 15.63 -10.75
N VAL A 283 1.51 15.93 -11.74
CA VAL A 283 0.05 16.00 -11.59
C VAL A 283 -0.54 14.65 -11.22
N LEU A 284 -0.12 13.60 -11.92
CA LEU A 284 -0.53 12.23 -11.59
C LEU A 284 -0.21 11.89 -10.12
N ALA A 285 0.99 12.24 -9.66
CA ALA A 285 1.43 11.98 -8.28
C ALA A 285 0.63 12.82 -7.27
N PHE A 286 0.41 14.11 -7.55
CA PHE A 286 -0.34 15.02 -6.68
C PHE A 286 -1.79 14.55 -6.48
N PHE A 287 -2.50 14.27 -7.58
CA PHE A 287 -3.86 13.75 -7.49
C PHE A 287 -3.91 12.34 -6.88
N GLY A 288 -2.87 11.54 -7.08
CA GLY A 288 -2.72 10.26 -6.41
C GLY A 288 -2.60 10.34 -4.88
N ILE A 289 -1.92 11.36 -4.34
CA ILE A 289 -1.85 11.61 -2.89
C ILE A 289 -3.20 12.09 -2.37
N THR A 290 -3.79 13.09 -3.02
CA THR A 290 -5.09 13.66 -2.67
C THR A 290 -6.19 12.59 -2.63
N SER A 291 -6.19 11.70 -3.60
CA SER A 291 -7.09 10.57 -3.71
C SER A 291 -7.10 9.67 -2.47
N LYS A 292 -5.95 9.38 -1.89
CA LYS A 292 -5.85 8.52 -0.68
C LYS A 292 -6.66 9.06 0.48
N ILE A 293 -6.65 10.38 0.65
CA ILE A 293 -7.38 11.07 1.73
C ILE A 293 -8.87 11.11 1.41
N ILE A 294 -9.23 11.51 0.18
CA ILE A 294 -10.63 11.65 -0.24
C ILE A 294 -11.35 10.29 -0.18
N PHE A 295 -10.81 9.27 -0.84
CA PHE A 295 -11.46 7.96 -0.91
C PHE A 295 -11.32 7.15 0.37
N GLY A 296 -10.28 7.40 1.18
CA GLY A 296 -10.21 6.91 2.55
C GLY A 296 -11.42 7.40 3.38
N ARG A 297 -11.74 8.70 3.31
CA ARG A 297 -12.92 9.26 3.99
C ARG A 297 -14.23 8.77 3.38
N LEU A 298 -14.30 8.69 2.05
CA LEU A 298 -15.51 8.24 1.36
C LEU A 298 -15.89 6.81 1.75
N SER A 299 -14.90 5.93 1.95
CA SER A 299 -15.14 4.54 2.39
C SER A 299 -15.76 4.44 3.78
N GLU A 300 -15.65 5.48 4.62
CA GLU A 300 -16.30 5.54 5.94
C GLU A 300 -17.79 5.91 5.84
N ILE A 301 -18.15 6.68 4.81
CA ILE A 301 -19.54 7.15 4.59
C ILE A 301 -20.35 6.14 3.78
N THR A 302 -19.67 5.49 2.82
CA THR A 302 -20.26 4.47 1.96
C THR A 302 -19.84 3.07 2.44
N THR A 303 -19.17 2.33 1.58
CA THR A 303 -18.44 1.09 1.92
C THR A 303 -17.15 1.07 1.12
N ALA A 304 -16.14 0.34 1.58
CA ALA A 304 -14.88 0.20 0.85
C ALA A 304 -15.12 -0.34 -0.57
N ARG A 305 -16.10 -1.24 -0.72
CA ARG A 305 -16.52 -1.79 -2.02
C ARG A 305 -16.97 -0.70 -3.00
N TRP A 306 -17.92 0.13 -2.61
CA TRP A 306 -18.46 1.18 -3.49
C TRP A 306 -17.43 2.30 -3.73
N ALA A 307 -16.65 2.66 -2.72
CA ALA A 307 -15.53 3.59 -2.90
C ALA A 307 -14.51 3.06 -3.91
N TYR A 308 -14.21 1.76 -3.88
CA TYR A 308 -13.32 1.10 -4.83
C TYR A 308 -13.91 1.09 -6.25
N THR A 309 -15.19 0.75 -6.39
CA THR A 309 -15.93 0.80 -7.69
C THR A 309 -15.88 2.20 -8.29
N LEU A 310 -16.13 3.24 -7.49
CA LEU A 310 -16.09 4.64 -7.94
C LEU A 310 -14.68 5.05 -8.40
N VAL A 311 -13.66 4.68 -7.65
CA VAL A 311 -12.25 4.95 -7.98
C VAL A 311 -11.88 4.32 -9.33
N ILE A 312 -12.33 3.10 -9.60
CA ILE A 312 -12.11 2.45 -10.91
C ILE A 312 -12.89 3.18 -12.01
N GLY A 313 -14.13 3.58 -11.74
CA GLY A 313 -14.92 4.38 -12.69
C GLY A 313 -14.22 5.68 -13.10
N ILE A 314 -13.61 6.37 -12.15
CA ILE A 314 -12.79 7.57 -12.42
C ILE A 314 -11.57 7.23 -13.29
N GLN A 315 -10.92 6.07 -13.07
CA GLN A 315 -9.81 5.64 -13.93
C GLN A 315 -10.27 5.33 -15.36
N ILE A 316 -11.43 4.69 -15.50
CA ILE A 316 -12.04 4.44 -16.83
C ILE A 316 -12.25 5.74 -17.58
N LEU A 317 -12.77 6.79 -16.92
CA LEU A 317 -12.92 8.11 -17.52
C LEU A 317 -11.58 8.74 -17.88
N GLY A 318 -10.58 8.65 -16.99
CA GLY A 318 -9.24 9.18 -17.24
C GLY A 318 -8.53 8.50 -18.41
N ILE A 319 -8.54 7.16 -18.48
CA ILE A 319 -7.91 6.41 -19.59
C ILE A 319 -8.76 6.51 -20.87
N GLY A 320 -10.08 6.45 -20.74
CA GLY A 320 -10.99 6.59 -21.89
C GLY A 320 -10.76 7.90 -22.64
N SER A 321 -10.47 8.99 -21.90
CA SER A 321 -10.18 10.27 -22.53
C SER A 321 -8.88 10.27 -23.37
N PHE A 322 -7.88 9.42 -23.09
CA PHE A 322 -6.69 9.28 -23.94
C PHE A 322 -7.02 8.81 -25.36
N LEU A 323 -8.04 7.99 -25.54
CA LEU A 323 -8.44 7.51 -26.85
C LEU A 323 -9.14 8.59 -27.72
N PHE A 324 -9.69 9.63 -27.08
CA PHE A 324 -10.37 10.72 -27.78
C PHE A 324 -9.44 11.90 -28.08
N PHE A 325 -8.33 12.02 -27.36
CA PHE A 325 -7.38 13.12 -27.53
C PHE A 325 -6.17 12.68 -28.34
N SER A 326 -6.38 12.37 -29.62
CA SER A 326 -5.31 12.17 -30.60
C SER A 326 -4.81 13.54 -31.08
N GLY A 327 -3.90 14.16 -30.34
CA GLY A 327 -3.34 15.43 -30.77
C GLY A 327 -2.33 16.02 -29.76
N THR A 328 -1.56 17.01 -30.23
CA THR A 328 -0.53 17.73 -29.50
C THR A 328 -1.05 18.70 -28.41
N ASN A 329 -2.36 18.70 -28.15
CA ASN A 329 -2.95 19.56 -27.13
C ASN A 329 -2.63 19.04 -25.72
N PHE A 330 -1.72 19.72 -25.05
CA PHE A 330 -1.25 19.39 -23.69
C PHE A 330 -2.36 19.43 -22.62
N ILE A 331 -3.29 20.41 -22.72
CA ILE A 331 -4.28 20.65 -21.67
C ILE A 331 -5.25 19.46 -21.46
N PRO A 332 -5.90 18.91 -22.51
CA PRO A 332 -6.78 17.75 -22.34
C PRO A 332 -6.05 16.53 -21.78
N LEU A 333 -4.83 16.27 -22.26
CA LEU A 333 -4.00 15.17 -21.78
C LEU A 333 -3.65 15.33 -20.30
N PHE A 334 -3.28 16.53 -19.89
CA PHE A 334 -2.98 16.89 -18.51
C PHE A 334 -4.19 16.69 -17.58
N LEU A 335 -5.40 17.08 -18.01
CA LEU A 335 -6.63 16.85 -17.29
C LEU A 335 -6.97 15.35 -17.20
N SER A 336 -6.75 14.59 -18.25
CA SER A 336 -6.94 13.13 -18.27
C SER A 336 -6.02 12.44 -17.26
N LEU A 337 -4.77 12.87 -17.17
CA LEU A 337 -3.80 12.37 -16.19
C LEU A 337 -4.18 12.76 -14.75
N ALA A 338 -4.73 13.94 -14.54
CA ALA A 338 -5.24 14.36 -13.24
C ALA A 338 -6.41 13.47 -12.79
N VAL A 339 -7.38 13.22 -13.68
CA VAL A 339 -8.52 12.31 -13.43
C VAL A 339 -8.04 10.90 -13.17
N PHE A 340 -7.14 10.37 -14.00
CA PHE A 340 -6.58 9.03 -13.80
C PHE A 340 -5.80 8.94 -12.48
N GLY A 341 -4.99 9.94 -12.14
CA GLY A 341 -4.26 10.03 -10.88
C GLY A 341 -5.17 10.00 -9.66
N LEU A 342 -6.29 10.75 -9.75
CA LEU A 342 -7.32 10.73 -8.72
C LEU A 342 -7.95 9.34 -8.56
N GLY A 343 -8.14 8.59 -9.63
CA GLY A 343 -8.58 7.20 -9.56
C GLY A 343 -7.50 6.26 -9.02
N MET A 344 -6.24 6.39 -9.47
CA MET A 344 -5.17 5.45 -9.13
C MET A 344 -4.76 5.48 -7.65
N GLY A 345 -4.72 6.68 -7.03
CA GLY A 345 -4.21 6.85 -5.67
C GLY A 345 -5.03 6.13 -4.60
N GLY A 346 -6.36 6.12 -4.73
CA GLY A 346 -7.28 5.53 -3.76
C GLY A 346 -7.15 4.02 -3.59
N ILE A 347 -6.68 3.30 -4.61
CA ILE A 347 -6.59 1.84 -4.63
C ILE A 347 -5.75 1.29 -3.48
N GLY A 348 -4.60 1.89 -3.22
CA GLY A 348 -3.71 1.46 -2.14
C GLY A 348 -4.33 1.56 -0.76
N THR A 349 -5.21 2.53 -0.56
CA THR A 349 -5.97 2.75 0.68
C THR A 349 -7.15 1.80 0.79
N LEU A 350 -7.92 1.65 -0.29
CA LEU A 350 -9.18 0.91 -0.30
C LEU A 350 -8.98 -0.61 -0.31
N GLY A 351 -7.85 -1.12 -0.82
CA GLY A 351 -7.58 -2.56 -0.87
C GLY A 351 -7.66 -3.24 0.49
N PRO A 352 -6.83 -2.85 1.48
CA PRO A 352 -6.92 -3.39 2.83
C PRO A 352 -8.29 -3.19 3.50
N LEU A 353 -8.96 -2.05 3.22
CA LEU A 353 -10.29 -1.76 3.77
C LEU A 353 -11.34 -2.71 3.21
N ALA A 354 -11.30 -3.00 1.90
CA ALA A 354 -12.22 -3.95 1.26
C ALA A 354 -12.04 -5.37 1.83
N VAL A 355 -10.80 -5.81 2.06
CA VAL A 355 -10.53 -7.11 2.70
C VAL A 355 -11.07 -7.14 4.13
N THR A 356 -10.85 -6.09 4.91
CA THR A 356 -11.36 -6.00 6.29
C THR A 356 -12.89 -6.01 6.33
N GLU A 357 -13.54 -5.27 5.43
CA GLU A 357 -15.00 -5.18 5.37
C GLU A 357 -15.64 -6.50 4.97
N MET A 358 -15.03 -7.24 4.04
CA MET A 358 -15.60 -8.48 3.52
C MET A 358 -15.30 -9.70 4.39
N PHE A 359 -14.11 -9.79 4.99
CA PHE A 359 -13.64 -11.02 5.63
C PHE A 359 -13.34 -10.84 7.12
N GLY A 360 -13.39 -9.61 7.66
CA GLY A 360 -13.05 -9.29 9.03
C GLY A 360 -11.55 -9.23 9.30
N LEU A 361 -11.18 -9.13 10.59
CA LEU A 361 -9.79 -8.94 11.02
C LEU A 361 -9.10 -10.21 11.56
N LYS A 362 -9.85 -11.28 11.82
CA LYS A 362 -9.30 -12.51 12.44
C LYS A 362 -8.13 -13.12 11.67
N ASN A 363 -8.28 -13.29 10.37
CA ASN A 363 -7.26 -13.83 9.48
C ASN A 363 -6.92 -12.83 8.34
N PHE A 364 -6.94 -11.53 8.65
CA PHE A 364 -6.72 -10.45 7.68
C PHE A 364 -5.39 -10.59 6.95
N GLY A 365 -4.31 -10.90 7.67
CA GLY A 365 -2.97 -11.03 7.11
C GLY A 365 -2.89 -12.17 6.09
N SER A 366 -3.38 -13.36 6.48
CA SER A 366 -3.42 -14.55 5.62
C SER A 366 -4.28 -14.33 4.37
N ILE A 367 -5.51 -13.82 4.52
CA ILE A 367 -6.43 -13.57 3.39
C ILE A 367 -5.85 -12.53 2.44
N SER A 368 -5.34 -11.41 2.97
CA SER A 368 -4.67 -10.38 2.17
C SER A 368 -3.44 -10.91 1.45
N GLY A 369 -2.68 -11.77 2.11
CA GLY A 369 -1.50 -12.43 1.54
C GLY A 369 -1.86 -13.31 0.34
N PHE A 370 -2.92 -14.11 0.44
CA PHE A 370 -3.40 -14.94 -0.69
C PHE A 370 -3.91 -14.09 -1.87
N ILE A 371 -4.66 -13.03 -1.61
CA ILE A 371 -5.13 -12.11 -2.66
C ILE A 371 -3.93 -11.48 -3.39
N ARG A 372 -2.86 -11.15 -2.68
CA ARG A 372 -1.64 -10.57 -3.28
C ARG A 372 -0.89 -11.51 -4.21
N GLN A 373 -1.09 -12.81 -4.16
CA GLN A 373 -0.49 -13.74 -5.12
C GLN A 373 -1.01 -13.50 -6.56
N GLY A 374 -2.26 -13.10 -6.71
CA GLY A 374 -2.81 -12.73 -8.01
C GLY A 374 -2.08 -11.60 -8.72
N VAL A 375 -1.32 -10.79 -7.97
CA VAL A 375 -0.55 -9.64 -8.51
C VAL A 375 0.72 -10.06 -9.25
N ILE A 376 1.19 -11.30 -9.08
CA ILE A 376 2.44 -11.79 -9.69
C ILE A 376 2.39 -11.73 -11.22
N ILE A 377 1.38 -12.37 -11.81
CA ILE A 377 1.22 -12.45 -13.26
C ILE A 377 1.08 -11.06 -13.90
N PRO A 378 0.19 -10.19 -13.43
CA PRO A 378 0.05 -8.84 -13.96
C PRO A 378 1.31 -7.99 -13.91
N GLY A 379 2.13 -8.15 -12.89
CA GLY A 379 3.37 -7.40 -12.74
C GLY A 379 4.38 -7.65 -13.86
N VAL A 380 4.36 -8.85 -14.43
CA VAL A 380 5.24 -9.26 -15.53
C VAL A 380 4.57 -9.10 -16.89
N VAL A 381 3.34 -9.60 -17.00
CA VAL A 381 2.64 -9.66 -18.30
C VAL A 381 2.20 -8.27 -18.78
N GLY A 382 1.83 -7.37 -17.86
CA GLY A 382 1.34 -6.05 -18.22
C GLY A 382 2.31 -5.23 -19.08
N PRO A 383 3.52 -4.94 -18.59
CA PRO A 383 4.52 -4.21 -19.36
C PRO A 383 4.94 -4.89 -20.66
N LEU A 384 5.10 -6.23 -20.62
CA LEU A 384 5.48 -7.01 -21.81
C LEU A 384 4.40 -6.96 -22.89
N LEU A 385 3.13 -7.06 -22.50
CA LEU A 385 2.02 -6.99 -23.46
C LEU A 385 1.95 -5.60 -24.10
N ALA A 386 2.09 -4.53 -23.33
CA ALA A 386 2.05 -3.18 -23.88
C ALA A 386 3.23 -2.90 -24.82
N GLY A 387 4.44 -3.36 -24.48
CA GLY A 387 5.60 -3.30 -25.36
C GLY A 387 5.38 -4.08 -26.67
N ALA A 388 4.92 -5.33 -26.59
CA ALA A 388 4.66 -6.17 -27.76
C ALA A 388 3.52 -5.61 -28.64
N VAL A 389 2.53 -4.95 -28.06
CA VAL A 389 1.49 -4.24 -28.82
C VAL A 389 2.11 -3.07 -29.57
N TYR A 390 2.90 -2.25 -28.90
CA TYR A 390 3.56 -1.10 -29.52
C TYR A 390 4.51 -1.53 -30.65
N ASP A 391 5.33 -2.56 -30.43
CA ASP A 391 6.26 -3.08 -31.43
C ASP A 391 5.57 -3.55 -32.72
N ARG A 392 4.30 -4.00 -32.62
CA ARG A 392 3.52 -4.47 -33.76
C ARG A 392 2.65 -3.42 -34.42
N THR A 393 2.13 -2.47 -33.66
CA THR A 393 1.12 -1.50 -34.13
C THR A 393 1.69 -0.10 -34.30
N GLY A 394 2.82 0.22 -33.69
CA GLY A 394 3.39 1.55 -33.64
C GLY A 394 2.61 2.54 -32.77
N THR A 395 1.54 2.09 -32.08
CA THR A 395 0.69 2.92 -31.23
C THR A 395 0.35 2.24 -29.90
N TYR A 396 -0.06 3.01 -28.90
CA TYR A 396 -0.55 2.51 -27.60
C TYR A 396 -2.07 2.31 -27.57
N ASP A 397 -2.81 2.62 -28.63
CA ASP A 397 -4.27 2.61 -28.65
C ASP A 397 -4.88 1.26 -28.24
N LEU A 398 -4.34 0.17 -28.82
CA LEU A 398 -4.78 -1.18 -28.46
C LEU A 398 -4.43 -1.52 -27.00
N ALA A 399 -3.28 -1.05 -26.49
CA ALA A 399 -2.92 -1.24 -25.09
C ALA A 399 -3.89 -0.50 -24.16
N PHE A 400 -4.30 0.73 -24.48
CA PHE A 400 -5.31 1.46 -23.72
C PHE A 400 -6.71 0.82 -23.80
N GLN A 401 -7.11 0.26 -24.93
CA GLN A 401 -8.35 -0.51 -25.06
C GLN A 401 -8.36 -1.74 -24.14
N ILE A 402 -7.25 -2.49 -24.11
CA ILE A 402 -7.09 -3.65 -23.19
C ILE A 402 -7.17 -3.19 -21.73
N ILE A 403 -6.51 -2.08 -21.39
CA ILE A 403 -6.58 -1.47 -20.06
C ILE A 403 -8.01 -1.12 -19.70
N LEU A 404 -8.79 -0.51 -20.59
CA LEU A 404 -10.19 -0.17 -20.36
C LEU A 404 -11.07 -1.40 -20.13
N ILE A 405 -10.85 -2.46 -20.89
CA ILE A 405 -11.55 -3.75 -20.68
C ILE A 405 -11.24 -4.28 -19.28
N PHE A 406 -9.96 -4.28 -18.87
CA PHE A 406 -9.56 -4.79 -17.55
C PHE A 406 -10.07 -3.90 -16.41
N LEU A 407 -10.10 -2.58 -16.58
CA LEU A 407 -10.73 -1.67 -15.62
C LEU A 407 -12.22 -1.93 -15.50
N THR A 408 -12.90 -2.13 -16.62
CA THR A 408 -14.36 -2.42 -16.63
C THR A 408 -14.64 -3.75 -15.94
N LEU A 409 -13.88 -4.81 -16.23
CA LEU A 409 -14.00 -6.10 -15.55
C LEU A 409 -13.70 -5.98 -14.07
N SER A 410 -12.66 -5.25 -13.69
CA SER A 410 -12.34 -4.98 -12.28
C SER A 410 -13.46 -4.22 -11.58
N CYS A 411 -14.04 -3.21 -12.22
CA CYS A 411 -15.19 -2.44 -11.72
C CYS A 411 -16.38 -3.38 -11.45
N LEU A 412 -16.72 -4.25 -12.40
CA LEU A 412 -17.78 -5.24 -12.24
C LEU A 412 -17.48 -6.22 -11.10
N CYS A 413 -16.24 -6.68 -10.97
CA CYS A 413 -15.84 -7.56 -9.86
C CYS A 413 -16.15 -6.91 -8.51
N PHE A 414 -15.79 -5.65 -8.29
CA PHE A 414 -16.09 -4.95 -7.04
C PHE A 414 -17.59 -4.64 -6.90
N ALA A 415 -18.27 -4.24 -7.96
CA ALA A 415 -19.71 -3.96 -7.93
C ALA A 415 -20.56 -5.18 -7.54
N PHE A 416 -20.15 -6.38 -7.96
CA PHE A 416 -20.86 -7.62 -7.65
C PHE A 416 -20.35 -8.34 -6.39
N ALA A 417 -19.22 -7.95 -5.82
CA ALA A 417 -18.69 -8.53 -4.59
C ALA A 417 -19.61 -8.15 -3.41
N ARG A 418 -20.35 -9.11 -2.88
CA ARG A 418 -21.21 -8.93 -1.70
C ARG A 418 -20.55 -9.53 -0.46
N PRO A 419 -20.67 -8.89 0.71
CA PRO A 419 -20.15 -9.47 1.94
C PRO A 419 -20.75 -10.86 2.15
N PRO A 420 -19.94 -11.87 2.46
CA PRO A 420 -20.44 -13.19 2.78
C PRO A 420 -21.28 -13.13 4.06
N ARG A 421 -22.37 -13.92 4.13
CA ARG A 421 -23.16 -14.04 5.34
C ARG A 421 -22.28 -14.69 6.41
N MET A 422 -21.89 -13.95 7.41
CA MET A 422 -21.25 -14.54 8.58
C MET A 422 -22.31 -15.25 9.40
N ASN A 423 -22.19 -16.56 9.58
CA ASN A 423 -23.10 -17.34 10.43
C ASN A 423 -23.03 -16.78 11.86
N GLU A 424 -24.16 -16.32 12.40
CA GLU A 424 -24.27 -15.83 13.76
C GLU A 424 -23.87 -16.88 14.82
N ALA A 425 -23.84 -18.15 14.45
CA ALA A 425 -23.40 -19.26 15.32
C ALA A 425 -21.89 -19.21 15.68
N LEU A 426 -21.06 -18.41 14.99
CA LEU A 426 -19.63 -18.24 15.30
C LEU A 426 -19.35 -17.01 16.20
N ILE A 427 -20.43 -16.31 16.65
CA ILE A 427 -20.35 -15.13 17.51
C ILE A 427 -20.61 -15.51 19.00
N ARG A 428 -20.96 -16.76 19.28
CA ARG A 428 -21.15 -17.28 20.64
C ARG A 428 -19.89 -17.90 21.22
#